data_7f1ff31ac8552e88370a2c9bcaddbcdb
#
_entry.id   7f1ff31ac8552e88370a2c9bcaddbcdb
#
_cell.length_a   1.000
_cell.length_b   1.000
_cell.length_c   1.000
_cell.angle_alpha   90.00
_cell.angle_beta   90.00
_cell.angle_gamma   90.00
#
_symmetry.space_group_name_H-M   'P 1'
#
loop_
_entity.id
_entity.type
_entity.pdbx_description
1 polymer ?
#
loop_
_entity_poly.entity_id
_entity_poly.type
_entity_poly.pdbx_seq_one_letter_code
_entity_poly.pdbx_strand_id
1 'polypeptide(L)'
;MKKIYAILLSMGVLSAVSSCDYLDVVPDNIATIEIAFNNRSTALNYLSTLYWYIPETGKIGSDPGMDVGDEIWYYGDRSTDFTNTTTFWIAMGRQNTGNPLLDFWNGSNYGKPLFKGLRNCNIFLENISAVKNMTEQEKSQWAAEAKVIKAYLHFYLMRLYGPIPMMKENIPVTADEDEVRVT
;
A
#
# COMPACT_ATOMS: atom_id res chain seq x y z
N MET A 1 -24.83 39.76 -46.69
CA MET A 1 -25.00 39.51 -45.22
C MET A 1 -24.81 38.05 -44.85
N LYS A 2 -25.43 37.06 -45.50
CA LYS A 2 -25.27 35.61 -45.12
C LYS A 2 -23.82 35.07 -45.15
N LYS A 3 -22.97 35.56 -46.07
CA LYS A 3 -21.54 35.13 -46.16
C LYS A 3 -20.68 35.66 -45.02
N ILE A 4 -21.01 36.84 -44.45
CA ILE A 4 -20.27 37.40 -43.30
C ILE A 4 -20.57 36.62 -42.01
N TYR A 5 -21.82 36.21 -41.81
CA TYR A 5 -22.19 35.35 -40.66
C TYR A 5 -21.55 33.98 -40.71
N ALA A 6 -21.39 33.42 -41.92
CA ALA A 6 -20.70 32.11 -42.07
C ALA A 6 -19.20 32.19 -41.72
N ILE A 7 -18.53 33.31 -42.06
CA ILE A 7 -17.12 33.54 -41.73
C ILE A 7 -16.94 33.78 -40.22
N LEU A 8 -17.83 34.55 -39.60
CA LEU A 8 -17.80 34.76 -38.14
C LEU A 8 -18.10 33.49 -37.35
N LEU A 9 -18.99 32.63 -37.84
CA LEU A 9 -19.28 31.34 -37.22
C LEU A 9 -18.11 30.36 -37.32
N SER A 10 -17.42 30.32 -38.48
CA SER A 10 -16.24 29.46 -38.66
C SER A 10 -15.05 29.90 -37.82
N MET A 11 -14.88 31.21 -37.61
CA MET A 11 -13.79 31.75 -36.77
C MET A 11 -14.04 31.51 -35.27
N GLY A 12 -15.30 31.45 -34.82
CA GLY A 12 -15.68 31.10 -33.45
C GLY A 12 -15.48 29.62 -33.11
N VAL A 13 -15.61 28.72 -34.11
CA VAL A 13 -15.40 27.29 -33.91
C VAL A 13 -13.89 26.92 -33.84
N LEU A 14 -13.03 27.66 -34.57
CA LEU A 14 -11.58 27.41 -34.52
C LEU A 14 -10.94 27.85 -33.20
N SER A 15 -11.52 28.79 -32.46
CA SER A 15 -10.97 29.22 -31.16
C SER A 15 -11.35 28.29 -29.98
N ALA A 16 -12.25 27.31 -30.18
CA ALA A 16 -12.68 26.38 -29.14
C ALA A 16 -11.80 25.14 -28.99
N VAL A 17 -10.80 24.92 -29.86
CA VAL A 17 -10.00 23.71 -29.91
C VAL A 17 -8.67 23.82 -29.14
N SER A 18 -8.33 24.98 -28.58
CA SER A 18 -7.03 25.19 -27.90
C SER A 18 -7.08 25.10 -26.38
N SER A 19 -8.13 24.47 -25.80
CA SER A 19 -8.36 24.45 -24.35
C SER A 19 -7.95 23.13 -23.66
N CYS A 20 -7.18 22.24 -24.28
CA CYS A 20 -6.86 20.94 -23.68
C CYS A 20 -5.54 20.87 -22.91
N ASP A 21 -4.72 21.94 -22.90
CA ASP A 21 -3.41 21.90 -22.26
C ASP A 21 -3.38 22.39 -20.80
N TYR A 22 -4.52 22.93 -20.33
CA TYR A 22 -4.61 23.49 -18.97
C TYR A 22 -4.83 22.42 -17.87
N LEU A 23 -5.22 21.20 -18.24
CA LEU A 23 -5.50 20.13 -17.27
C LEU A 23 -4.30 19.25 -16.96
N ASP A 24 -3.18 19.42 -17.63
CA ASP A 24 -1.97 18.62 -17.43
C ASP A 24 -0.93 19.30 -16.50
N VAL A 25 -1.34 20.35 -15.80
CA VAL A 25 -0.54 20.91 -14.71
C VAL A 25 -0.63 19.97 -13.52
N VAL A 26 0.28 18.99 -13.48
CA VAL A 26 0.55 18.24 -12.25
C VAL A 26 0.93 19.26 -11.18
N PRO A 27 0.15 19.41 -10.09
CA PRO A 27 0.53 20.35 -9.03
C PRO A 27 1.96 20.06 -8.58
N ASP A 28 2.80 21.07 -8.48
CA ASP A 28 4.22 20.97 -8.01
C ASP A 28 4.37 20.31 -6.64
N ASN A 29 3.27 20.02 -5.96
CA ASN A 29 3.21 19.40 -4.64
C ASN A 29 2.89 17.90 -4.64
N ILE A 30 2.78 17.25 -5.80
CA ILE A 30 2.65 15.79 -5.84
C ILE A 30 4.03 15.20 -5.58
N ALA A 31 4.20 14.59 -4.40
CA ALA A 31 5.39 13.83 -4.07
C ALA A 31 5.54 12.66 -5.06
N THR A 32 6.32 12.86 -6.11
CA THR A 32 6.68 11.83 -7.07
C THR A 32 7.71 10.88 -6.45
N ILE A 33 7.83 9.68 -6.99
CA ILE A 33 8.88 8.72 -6.58
C ILE A 33 10.26 9.37 -6.68
N GLU A 34 10.51 10.18 -7.71
CA GLU A 34 11.76 10.90 -7.91
C GLU A 34 12.11 11.84 -6.76
N ILE A 35 11.13 12.58 -6.23
CA ILE A 35 11.31 13.47 -5.08
C ILE A 35 11.64 12.65 -3.82
N ALA A 36 10.99 11.49 -3.63
CA ALA A 36 11.23 10.63 -2.48
C ALA A 36 12.67 10.08 -2.43
N PHE A 37 13.31 9.89 -3.58
CA PHE A 37 14.68 9.35 -3.67
C PHE A 37 15.71 10.38 -4.11
N ASN A 38 15.39 11.67 -4.09
CA ASN A 38 16.33 12.73 -4.48
C ASN A 38 17.48 12.90 -3.49
N ASN A 39 17.23 12.69 -2.20
CA ASN A 39 18.24 12.85 -1.16
C ASN A 39 18.03 11.89 0.01
N ARG A 40 19.04 11.82 0.91
CA ARG A 40 19.04 10.95 2.09
C ARG A 40 17.83 11.16 3.01
N SER A 41 17.45 12.42 3.26
CA SER A 41 16.35 12.72 4.22
C SER A 41 15.01 12.24 3.68
N THR A 42 14.71 12.46 2.41
CA THR A 42 13.47 12.01 1.79
C THR A 42 13.41 10.48 1.66
N ALA A 43 14.55 9.83 1.35
CA ALA A 43 14.66 8.37 1.34
C ALA A 43 14.47 7.77 2.75
N LEU A 44 14.97 8.43 3.81
CA LEU A 44 14.73 8.00 5.20
C LEU A 44 13.25 8.09 5.55
N ASN A 45 12.57 9.16 5.16
CA ASN A 45 11.13 9.29 5.38
C ASN A 45 10.37 8.17 4.67
N TYR A 46 10.78 7.82 3.44
CA TYR A 46 10.17 6.70 2.73
C TYR A 46 10.43 5.36 3.44
N LEU A 47 11.66 5.10 3.87
CA LEU A 47 11.98 3.91 4.68
C LEU A 47 11.11 3.84 5.95
N SER A 48 10.94 4.97 6.64
CA SER A 48 10.10 5.05 7.83
C SER A 48 8.64 4.68 7.54
N THR A 49 8.13 5.00 6.34
CA THR A 49 6.78 4.58 5.95
C THR A 49 6.66 3.07 5.75
N LEU A 50 7.74 2.37 5.43
CA LEU A 50 7.73 0.91 5.33
C LEU A 50 7.49 0.25 6.69
N TYR A 51 8.08 0.80 7.75
CA TYR A 51 7.86 0.34 9.11
C TYR A 51 6.40 0.48 9.56
N TRP A 52 5.68 1.47 9.05
CA TRP A 52 4.26 1.64 9.37
C TRP A 52 3.42 0.43 8.93
N TYR A 53 3.81 -0.28 7.86
CA TYR A 53 3.08 -1.48 7.41
C TYR A 53 3.25 -2.68 8.33
N ILE A 54 4.25 -2.70 9.20
CA ILE A 54 4.44 -3.81 10.15
C ILE A 54 3.21 -3.87 11.06
N PRO A 55 2.48 -5.02 11.09
CA PRO A 55 1.37 -5.19 12.00
C PRO A 55 1.80 -5.08 13.45
N GLU A 56 0.96 -4.50 14.28
CA GLU A 56 1.19 -4.43 15.72
C GLU A 56 0.90 -5.81 16.32
N THR A 57 1.95 -6.49 16.79
CA THR A 57 1.84 -7.78 17.47
C THR A 57 1.57 -7.57 18.96
N GLY A 58 0.72 -8.42 19.53
CA GLY A 58 0.38 -8.35 20.96
C GLY A 58 -0.63 -7.25 21.33
N LYS A 59 -1.22 -6.58 20.35
CA LYS A 59 -2.29 -5.62 20.60
C LYS A 59 -3.63 -6.33 20.72
N ILE A 60 -4.17 -6.32 21.91
CA ILE A 60 -5.48 -6.90 22.24
C ILE A 60 -6.55 -6.37 21.29
N GLY A 61 -7.32 -7.26 20.70
CA GLY A 61 -8.43 -6.93 19.81
C GLY A 61 -8.05 -6.69 18.35
N SER A 62 -6.76 -6.71 17.99
CA SER A 62 -6.30 -6.48 16.63
C SER A 62 -5.15 -7.37 16.16
N ASP A 63 -4.62 -8.23 17.02
CA ASP A 63 -3.64 -9.27 16.64
C ASP A 63 -4.30 -10.65 16.59
N PRO A 64 -4.72 -11.13 15.40
CA PRO A 64 -5.34 -12.44 15.31
C PRO A 64 -4.38 -13.58 15.66
N GLY A 65 -3.07 -13.33 15.63
CA GLY A 65 -2.08 -14.35 15.99
C GLY A 65 -2.03 -14.66 17.48
N MET A 66 -2.37 -13.70 18.34
CA MET A 66 -2.41 -13.90 19.78
C MET A 66 -3.82 -14.09 20.32
N ASP A 67 -4.77 -13.32 19.79
CA ASP A 67 -6.11 -13.20 20.41
C ASP A 67 -7.10 -14.28 19.93
N VAL A 68 -6.77 -15.01 18.87
CA VAL A 68 -7.68 -16.02 18.26
C VAL A 68 -7.31 -17.44 18.68
N GLY A 69 -6.07 -17.62 19.22
CA GLY A 69 -5.63 -18.88 19.78
C GLY A 69 -6.24 -19.18 21.15
N ASP A 70 -5.88 -20.30 21.73
CA ASP A 70 -6.29 -20.73 23.06
C ASP A 70 -5.32 -20.29 24.17
N GLU A 71 -4.21 -19.62 23.80
CA GLU A 71 -3.22 -19.10 24.75
C GLU A 71 -3.76 -17.92 25.55
N ILE A 72 -4.64 -17.12 24.96
CA ILE A 72 -5.27 -15.98 25.63
C ILE A 72 -6.78 -16.07 25.45
N TRP A 73 -7.49 -16.19 26.56
CA TRP A 73 -8.93 -16.12 26.58
C TRP A 73 -9.41 -15.03 27.54
N TYR A 74 -10.30 -14.18 27.07
CA TYR A 74 -10.84 -13.11 27.90
C TYR A 74 -11.95 -13.65 28.80
N TYR A 75 -11.70 -13.62 30.11
CA TYR A 75 -12.72 -13.80 31.09
C TYR A 75 -13.42 -12.46 31.33
N GLY A 76 -14.57 -12.29 30.76
CA GLY A 76 -15.33 -11.07 30.94
C GLY A 76 -16.81 -11.32 30.83
N ASP A 77 -17.57 -10.65 31.69
CA ASP A 77 -18.98 -10.49 31.45
C ASP A 77 -19.18 -9.62 30.19
N ARG A 78 -20.34 -9.70 29.58
CA ARG A 78 -20.67 -8.96 28.35
C ARG A 78 -20.59 -7.44 28.45
N SER A 79 -20.27 -6.90 29.63
CA SER A 79 -20.14 -5.47 29.92
C SER A 79 -18.72 -4.94 29.72
N THR A 80 -17.73 -5.80 29.57
CA THR A 80 -16.37 -5.38 29.25
C THR A 80 -16.14 -5.35 27.74
N ASP A 81 -15.51 -4.29 27.24
CA ASP A 81 -15.27 -4.03 25.81
C ASP A 81 -14.54 -5.16 25.05
N PHE A 82 -13.95 -6.12 25.75
CA PHE A 82 -13.14 -7.19 25.16
C PHE A 82 -13.96 -8.20 24.34
N THR A 83 -15.20 -8.51 24.74
CA THR A 83 -16.04 -9.44 23.97
C THR A 83 -16.60 -8.84 22.69
N ASN A 84 -16.41 -7.55 22.49
CA ASN A 84 -16.80 -6.83 21.29
C ASN A 84 -15.58 -6.54 20.39
N THR A 85 -14.44 -7.16 20.65
CA THR A 85 -13.25 -6.99 19.81
C THR A 85 -13.38 -7.80 18.51
N THR A 86 -12.77 -7.29 17.47
CA THR A 86 -12.76 -7.92 16.15
C THR A 86 -12.12 -9.30 16.19
N THR A 87 -11.04 -9.48 16.95
CA THR A 87 -10.34 -10.75 17.10
C THR A 87 -11.18 -11.81 17.81
N PHE A 88 -11.98 -11.43 18.81
CA PHE A 88 -12.91 -12.35 19.46
C PHE A 88 -13.96 -12.89 18.47
N TRP A 89 -14.46 -12.04 17.58
CA TRP A 89 -15.40 -12.49 16.56
C TRP A 89 -14.76 -13.41 15.52
N ILE A 90 -13.47 -13.21 15.22
CA ILE A 90 -12.70 -14.14 14.39
C ILE A 90 -12.56 -15.48 15.10
N ALA A 91 -12.23 -15.50 16.40
CA ALA A 91 -12.17 -16.72 17.22
C ALA A 91 -13.50 -17.47 17.23
N MET A 92 -14.63 -16.77 17.14
CA MET A 92 -15.96 -17.34 16.99
C MET A 92 -16.30 -17.82 15.57
N GLY A 93 -15.35 -17.80 14.63
CA GLY A 93 -15.56 -18.22 13.25
C GLY A 93 -16.38 -17.25 12.39
N ARG A 94 -16.49 -15.98 12.77
CA ARG A 94 -17.28 -14.98 12.03
C ARG A 94 -16.50 -14.29 10.90
N GLN A 95 -15.24 -14.64 10.68
CA GLN A 95 -14.45 -14.12 9.56
C GLN A 95 -15.02 -14.61 8.23
N ASN A 96 -15.13 -13.73 7.25
CA ASN A 96 -15.58 -14.09 5.91
C ASN A 96 -14.88 -13.22 4.84
N THR A 97 -14.89 -13.68 3.59
CA THR A 97 -14.20 -13.02 2.48
C THR A 97 -14.94 -11.81 1.92
N GLY A 98 -16.28 -11.76 2.05
CA GLY A 98 -17.08 -10.66 1.53
C GLY A 98 -17.06 -9.40 2.42
N ASN A 99 -16.87 -9.60 3.74
CA ASN A 99 -16.72 -8.51 4.71
C ASN A 99 -15.74 -8.96 5.80
N PRO A 100 -14.44 -8.93 5.54
CA PRO A 100 -13.44 -9.39 6.49
C PRO A 100 -13.42 -8.50 7.74
N LEU A 101 -13.33 -9.11 8.91
CA LEU A 101 -13.29 -8.41 10.19
C LEU A 101 -11.96 -7.69 10.42
N LEU A 102 -10.85 -8.28 9.97
CA LEU A 102 -9.53 -7.67 9.88
C LEU A 102 -9.00 -7.94 8.48
N ASP A 103 -8.80 -6.90 7.70
CA ASP A 103 -8.32 -7.03 6.32
C ASP A 103 -6.86 -6.59 6.20
N PHE A 104 -5.96 -7.53 6.32
CA PHE A 104 -4.53 -7.30 6.07
C PHE A 104 -4.16 -7.41 4.59
N TRP A 105 -5.11 -7.75 3.73
CA TRP A 105 -4.90 -7.79 2.29
C TRP A 105 -5.01 -6.39 1.68
N ASN A 106 -6.15 -5.73 1.85
CA ASN A 106 -6.44 -4.41 1.30
C ASN A 106 -6.35 -3.27 2.32
N GLY A 107 -6.37 -3.58 3.62
CA GLY A 107 -6.25 -2.60 4.71
C GLY A 107 -7.57 -2.00 5.17
N SER A 108 -8.70 -2.67 4.93
CA SER A 108 -9.99 -2.28 5.49
C SER A 108 -10.21 -2.88 6.89
N ASN A 109 -11.24 -2.41 7.59
CA ASN A 109 -11.70 -2.96 8.87
C ASN A 109 -10.57 -3.17 9.90
N TYR A 110 -9.81 -2.11 10.18
CA TYR A 110 -8.68 -2.10 11.13
C TYR A 110 -7.44 -2.90 10.70
N GLY A 111 -7.45 -3.54 9.54
CA GLY A 111 -6.28 -4.17 8.95
C GLY A 111 -5.32 -3.15 8.34
N LYS A 112 -4.11 -3.60 8.00
CA LYS A 112 -3.12 -2.82 7.23
C LYS A 112 -3.02 -3.37 5.81
N PRO A 113 -2.89 -2.53 4.78
CA PRO A 113 -2.80 -2.98 3.38
C PRO A 113 -1.41 -3.55 3.09
N LEU A 114 -1.15 -4.81 3.46
CA LEU A 114 0.20 -5.38 3.41
C LEU A 114 0.69 -5.58 1.97
N PHE A 115 -0.18 -5.85 0.99
CA PHE A 115 0.24 -5.89 -0.41
C PHE A 115 0.70 -4.52 -0.92
N LYS A 116 0.09 -3.43 -0.45
CA LYS A 116 0.61 -2.08 -0.71
C LYS A 116 1.97 -1.86 -0.02
N GLY A 117 2.16 -2.42 1.18
CA GLY A 117 3.45 -2.43 1.86
C GLY A 117 4.53 -3.16 1.06
N LEU A 118 4.21 -4.34 0.50
CA LEU A 118 5.13 -5.10 -0.36
C LEU A 118 5.51 -4.32 -1.63
N ARG A 119 4.53 -3.67 -2.28
CA ARG A 119 4.79 -2.80 -3.42
C ARG A 119 5.73 -1.65 -3.05
N ASN A 120 5.51 -1.00 -1.91
CA ASN A 120 6.36 0.09 -1.45
C ASN A 120 7.78 -0.38 -1.10
N CYS A 121 7.94 -1.59 -0.56
CA CYS A 121 9.26 -2.19 -0.36
C CYS A 121 9.99 -2.39 -1.71
N ASN A 122 9.29 -2.86 -2.75
CA ASN A 122 9.88 -3.00 -4.07
C ASN A 122 10.30 -1.64 -4.65
N ILE A 123 9.43 -0.62 -4.59
CA ILE A 123 9.75 0.74 -5.01
C ILE A 123 11.01 1.26 -4.30
N PHE A 124 11.12 1.03 -2.98
CA PHE A 124 12.30 1.43 -2.23
C PHE A 124 13.56 0.73 -2.72
N LEU A 125 13.50 -0.58 -2.91
CA LEU A 125 14.65 -1.38 -3.36
C LEU A 125 15.11 -1.03 -4.79
N GLU A 126 14.18 -0.68 -5.66
CA GLU A 126 14.45 -0.25 -7.04
C GLU A 126 15.16 1.11 -7.09
N ASN A 127 14.87 2.01 -6.14
CA ASN A 127 15.30 3.42 -6.22
C ASN A 127 16.40 3.81 -5.23
N ILE A 128 16.69 3.04 -4.18
CA ILE A 128 17.67 3.40 -3.15
C ILE A 128 19.08 3.62 -3.71
N SER A 129 19.45 2.92 -4.77
CA SER A 129 20.76 3.07 -5.41
C SER A 129 20.98 4.46 -6.03
N ALA A 130 19.91 5.11 -6.49
CA ALA A 130 19.94 6.41 -7.13
C ALA A 130 20.03 7.59 -6.14
N VAL A 131 19.83 7.35 -4.83
CA VAL A 131 19.83 8.41 -3.81
C VAL A 131 21.19 9.09 -3.74
N LYS A 132 21.19 10.41 -3.88
CA LYS A 132 22.37 11.27 -3.71
C LYS A 132 22.68 11.47 -2.22
N ASN A 133 23.91 11.82 -1.92
CA ASN A 133 24.36 12.12 -0.54
C ASN A 133 24.24 10.95 0.45
N MET A 134 24.40 9.71 -0.03
CA MET A 134 24.48 8.50 0.78
C MET A 134 25.71 7.68 0.40
N THR A 135 26.33 7.06 1.39
CA THR A 135 27.39 6.08 1.15
C THR A 135 26.80 4.76 0.65
N GLU A 136 27.58 3.99 -0.11
CA GLU A 136 27.12 2.68 -0.58
C GLU A 136 26.84 1.71 0.58
N GLN A 137 27.55 1.87 1.70
CA GLN A 137 27.31 1.10 2.91
C GLN A 137 25.93 1.43 3.52
N GLU A 138 25.55 2.71 3.62
CA GLU A 138 24.23 3.12 4.09
C GLU A 138 23.11 2.62 3.16
N LYS A 139 23.30 2.75 1.84
CA LYS A 139 22.32 2.24 0.85
C LYS A 139 22.10 0.74 1.02
N SER A 140 23.20 0.00 1.19
CA SER A 140 23.16 -1.45 1.41
C SER A 140 22.44 -1.81 2.72
N GLN A 141 22.69 -1.07 3.79
CA GLN A 141 22.04 -1.27 5.09
C GLN A 141 20.53 -1.02 4.98
N TRP A 142 20.12 0.12 4.40
CA TRP A 142 18.69 0.45 4.26
C TRP A 142 17.97 -0.50 3.28
N ALA A 143 18.66 -0.96 2.25
CA ALA A 143 18.12 -2.01 1.38
C ALA A 143 17.92 -3.33 2.15
N ALA A 144 18.82 -3.69 3.05
CA ALA A 144 18.66 -4.87 3.91
C ALA A 144 17.46 -4.72 4.86
N GLU A 145 17.26 -3.55 5.46
CA GLU A 145 16.08 -3.26 6.30
C GLU A 145 14.78 -3.43 5.50
N ALA A 146 14.71 -2.84 4.30
CA ALA A 146 13.53 -2.98 3.43
C ALA A 146 13.26 -4.44 3.03
N LYS A 147 14.31 -5.25 2.79
CA LYS A 147 14.18 -6.69 2.52
C LYS A 147 13.64 -7.46 3.72
N VAL A 148 14.09 -7.14 4.92
CA VAL A 148 13.58 -7.74 6.16
C VAL A 148 12.10 -7.43 6.34
N ILE A 149 11.71 -6.15 6.18
CA ILE A 149 10.30 -5.75 6.25
C ILE A 149 9.49 -6.49 5.20
N LYS A 150 9.95 -6.52 3.94
CA LYS A 150 9.29 -7.25 2.86
C LYS A 150 9.07 -8.73 3.19
N ALA A 151 10.10 -9.41 3.69
CA ALA A 151 10.00 -10.81 4.09
C ALA A 151 9.00 -11.01 5.24
N TYR A 152 9.01 -10.12 6.23
CA TYR A 152 8.07 -10.16 7.34
C TYR A 152 6.61 -9.97 6.89
N LEU A 153 6.34 -9.03 5.98
CA LEU A 153 5.00 -8.82 5.44
C LEU A 153 4.48 -10.04 4.67
N HIS A 154 5.34 -10.71 3.86
CA HIS A 154 4.97 -11.96 3.21
C HIS A 154 4.67 -13.06 4.24
N PHE A 155 5.54 -13.22 5.25
CA PHE A 155 5.33 -14.19 6.31
C PHE A 155 4.01 -13.95 7.04
N TYR A 156 3.70 -12.70 7.38
CA TYR A 156 2.46 -12.34 8.08
C TYR A 156 1.22 -12.64 7.24
N LEU A 157 1.23 -12.26 5.94
CA LEU A 157 0.16 -12.60 5.01
C LEU A 157 -0.01 -14.12 4.87
N MET A 158 1.08 -14.85 4.71
CA MET A 158 1.03 -16.31 4.57
C MET A 158 0.46 -16.98 5.83
N ARG A 159 0.77 -16.47 7.02
CA ARG A 159 0.19 -16.95 8.28
C ARG A 159 -1.33 -16.81 8.32
N LEU A 160 -1.86 -15.71 7.78
CA LEU A 160 -3.30 -15.39 7.87
C LEU A 160 -4.10 -16.01 6.73
N TYR A 161 -3.55 -16.05 5.52
CA TYR A 161 -4.28 -16.38 4.30
C TYR A 161 -3.81 -17.69 3.63
N GLY A 162 -2.77 -18.34 4.15
CA GLY A 162 -2.18 -19.52 3.53
C GLY A 162 -1.33 -19.17 2.31
N PRO A 163 -1.33 -19.96 1.23
CA PRO A 163 -0.56 -19.68 0.03
C PRO A 163 -0.98 -18.35 -0.60
N ILE A 164 -0.02 -17.44 -0.77
CA ILE A 164 -0.20 -16.11 -1.33
C ILE A 164 0.72 -15.90 -2.53
N PRO A 165 0.39 -14.96 -3.45
CA PRO A 165 1.31 -14.54 -4.49
C PRO A 165 2.60 -13.95 -3.91
N MET A 166 3.75 -14.36 -4.42
CA MET A 166 5.06 -13.84 -4.01
C MET A 166 5.42 -12.60 -4.82
N MET A 167 5.35 -11.44 -4.18
CA MET A 167 5.63 -10.14 -4.80
C MET A 167 7.15 -9.89 -4.85
N LYS A 168 7.86 -10.55 -5.79
CA LYS A 168 9.32 -10.39 -5.95
C LYS A 168 9.69 -8.98 -6.42
N GLU A 169 8.92 -8.43 -7.34
CA GLU A 169 9.09 -7.12 -7.96
C GLU A 169 7.73 -6.45 -8.20
N ASN A 170 7.72 -5.22 -8.65
CA ASN A 170 6.49 -4.53 -9.01
C ASN A 170 6.00 -4.99 -10.38
N ILE A 171 4.84 -5.61 -10.40
CA ILE A 171 4.22 -6.11 -11.62
C ILE A 171 3.46 -4.97 -12.30
N PRO A 172 3.63 -4.75 -13.60
CA PRO A 172 2.84 -3.79 -14.36
C PRO A 172 1.34 -4.11 -14.30
N VAL A 173 0.49 -3.10 -14.37
CA VAL A 173 -0.97 -3.27 -14.36
C VAL A 173 -1.47 -4.08 -15.58
N THR A 174 -0.65 -4.13 -16.64
CA THR A 174 -0.92 -4.87 -17.88
C THR A 174 -0.37 -6.29 -17.89
N ALA A 175 0.24 -6.76 -16.79
CA ALA A 175 0.77 -8.13 -16.71
C ALA A 175 -0.36 -9.14 -16.73
N ASP A 176 -0.11 -10.28 -17.38
CA ASP A 176 -1.06 -11.39 -17.43
C ASP A 176 -1.22 -12.04 -16.05
N GLU A 177 -2.41 -12.55 -15.74
CA GLU A 177 -2.72 -13.17 -14.44
C GLU A 177 -1.79 -14.36 -14.12
N ASP A 178 -1.28 -15.05 -15.12
CA ASP A 178 -0.37 -16.18 -14.97
C ASP A 178 1.04 -15.77 -14.51
N GLU A 179 1.46 -14.52 -14.72
CA GLU A 179 2.73 -13.98 -14.20
C GLU A 179 2.69 -13.74 -12.69
N VAL A 180 1.49 -13.62 -12.11
CA VAL A 180 1.29 -13.29 -10.68
C VAL A 180 1.23 -14.54 -9.82
N ARG A 181 0.87 -15.71 -10.38
CA ARG A 181 0.78 -16.97 -9.66
C ARG A 181 2.10 -17.73 -9.70
N VAL A 182 2.78 -17.77 -8.56
CA VAL A 182 3.85 -18.74 -8.35
C VAL A 182 3.21 -20.01 -7.81
N THR A 183 3.20 -21.04 -8.65
CA THR A 183 2.86 -22.42 -8.25
C THR A 183 3.92 -23.01 -7.34
#